data_2d9f3a9a628c967cbd54ed76e75d9a5c
#
_entry.id   2d9f3a9a628c967cbd54ed76e75d9a5c
#
_cell.length_a   1.000
_cell.length_b   1.000
_cell.length_c   1.000
_cell.angle_alpha   90.00
_cell.angle_beta   90.00
_cell.angle_gamma   90.00
#
_symmetry.space_group_name_H-M   'P 1'
#
loop_
_entity.id
_entity.type
_entity.pdbx_description
1 polymer ?
#
loop_
_entity_poly.entity_id
_entity_poly.type
_entity_poly.pdbx_seq_one_letter_code
_entity_poly.pdbx_strand_id
1 'polypeptide(L)'
;MPLNRPPPGEAWKAIVKTYLRPELCEHPERGCPLAALGPELARADKGMKPQIVAELVNYKSQMLPFMPGRRTVDKERAFFAIFSTMIGAVEIARMLPGPAMREKVLASTRDFLLRSFGPPQS
;
A
#
# COMPACT_ATOMS: atom_id res chain seq x y z
N MET A 1 21.18 -9.35 -1.94
CA MET A 1 22.04 -8.32 -1.37
C MET A 1 21.43 -7.75 -0.10
N PRO A 2 21.97 -8.06 1.01
CA PRO A 2 21.37 -7.62 2.28
C PRO A 2 21.63 -6.17 2.63
N LEU A 3 22.41 -5.47 1.80
CA LEU A 3 22.88 -4.12 2.13
C LEU A 3 21.78 -3.11 2.34
N ASN A 4 20.64 -3.32 1.69
CA ASN A 4 19.54 -2.35 1.75
C ASN A 4 18.39 -2.82 2.63
N ARG A 5 18.66 -3.79 3.48
CA ARG A 5 17.63 -4.25 4.41
C ARG A 5 17.33 -3.14 5.42
N PRO A 6 16.08 -2.71 5.52
CA PRO A 6 15.75 -1.64 6.47
C PRO A 6 15.89 -2.11 7.92
N PRO A 7 16.15 -1.18 8.85
CA PRO A 7 16.17 -1.51 10.26
C PRO A 7 14.83 -2.09 10.71
N PRO A 8 14.84 -2.86 11.81
CA PRO A 8 13.59 -3.35 12.38
C PRO A 8 12.59 -2.22 12.62
N GLY A 9 11.35 -2.43 12.22
CA GLY A 9 10.31 -1.43 12.38
C GLY A 9 10.25 -0.40 11.28
N GLU A 10 11.14 -0.48 10.27
CA GLU A 10 11.18 0.50 9.18
C GLU A 10 10.77 -0.10 7.82
N ALA A 11 10.52 -1.41 7.78
CA ALA A 11 10.21 -2.07 6.51
C ALA A 11 8.96 -1.49 5.82
N TRP A 12 7.95 -1.09 6.60
CA TRP A 12 6.73 -0.53 6.04
C TRP A 12 7.00 0.76 5.26
N LYS A 13 8.00 1.52 5.68
CA LYS A 13 8.37 2.75 4.98
C LYS A 13 8.89 2.46 3.58
N ALA A 14 9.70 1.41 3.45
CA ALA A 14 10.20 0.99 2.15
C ALA A 14 9.05 0.53 1.26
N ILE A 15 8.08 -0.17 1.83
CA ILE A 15 6.90 -0.63 1.10
C ILE A 15 6.11 0.57 0.57
N VAL A 16 5.84 1.56 1.41
CA VAL A 16 5.12 2.77 1.02
C VAL A 16 5.85 3.49 -0.11
N LYS A 17 7.17 3.69 0.04
CA LYS A 17 7.94 4.39 -0.98
C LYS A 17 7.97 3.63 -2.29
N THR A 18 8.02 2.31 -2.23
CA THR A 18 8.08 1.48 -3.44
C THR A 18 6.76 1.49 -4.20
N TYR A 19 5.64 1.29 -3.49
CA TYR A 19 4.35 1.16 -4.17
C TYR A 19 3.75 2.50 -4.61
N LEU A 20 4.23 3.61 -4.08
CA LEU A 20 3.74 4.93 -4.48
C LEU A 20 4.72 5.64 -5.42
N ARG A 21 5.34 4.88 -6.31
CA ARG A 21 6.19 5.44 -7.36
C ARG A 21 5.43 5.46 -8.69
N PRO A 22 5.67 6.49 -9.52
CA PRO A 22 4.98 6.59 -10.82
C PRO A 22 5.16 5.35 -11.69
N GLU A 23 6.32 4.72 -11.64
CA GLU A 23 6.60 3.53 -12.45
C GLU A 23 5.63 2.40 -12.17
N LEU A 24 5.27 2.21 -10.90
CA LEU A 24 4.33 1.15 -10.54
C LEU A 24 2.91 1.50 -10.90
N CYS A 25 2.59 2.78 -10.98
CA CYS A 25 1.29 3.23 -11.45
C CYS A 25 1.09 2.86 -12.93
N GLU A 26 2.17 2.97 -13.72
CA GLU A 26 2.15 2.63 -15.13
C GLU A 26 2.28 1.13 -15.39
N HIS A 27 2.86 0.40 -14.44
CA HIS A 27 3.10 -1.03 -14.56
C HIS A 27 2.51 -1.75 -13.34
N PRO A 28 1.18 -1.88 -13.31
CA PRO A 28 0.51 -2.49 -12.14
C PRO A 28 1.03 -3.87 -11.78
N GLU A 29 1.50 -4.63 -12.76
CA GLU A 29 2.01 -5.99 -12.52
C GLU A 29 3.26 -6.02 -11.67
N ARG A 30 3.92 -4.88 -11.49
CA ARG A 30 5.13 -4.78 -10.67
C ARG A 30 4.86 -4.29 -9.26
N GLY A 31 3.60 -3.94 -8.97
CA GLY A 31 3.24 -3.37 -7.69
C GLY A 31 2.53 -4.36 -6.79
N CYS A 32 1.84 -3.80 -5.79
CA CYS A 32 1.03 -4.58 -4.88
C CYS A 32 -0.08 -5.30 -5.64
N PRO A 33 -0.23 -6.62 -5.46
CA PRO A 33 -1.31 -7.35 -6.15
C PRO A 33 -2.69 -6.76 -5.88
N LEU A 34 -2.92 -6.25 -4.68
CA LEU A 34 -4.21 -5.65 -4.34
C LEU A 34 -4.44 -4.36 -5.12
N ALA A 35 -3.39 -3.58 -5.34
CA ALA A 35 -3.50 -2.35 -6.13
C ALA A 35 -3.84 -2.67 -7.59
N ALA A 36 -3.26 -3.74 -8.12
CA ALA A 36 -3.56 -4.18 -9.48
C ALA A 36 -5.00 -4.67 -9.61
N LEU A 37 -5.53 -5.26 -8.54
CA LEU A 37 -6.88 -5.81 -8.53
C LEU A 37 -7.93 -4.82 -8.06
N GLY A 38 -7.53 -3.61 -7.65
CA GLY A 38 -8.46 -2.62 -7.10
C GLY A 38 -9.73 -2.40 -7.92
N PRO A 39 -9.62 -2.12 -9.22
CA PRO A 39 -10.81 -1.92 -10.04
C PRO A 39 -11.68 -3.17 -10.14
N GLU A 40 -11.05 -4.34 -10.13
CA GLU A 40 -11.77 -5.60 -10.23
C GLU A 40 -12.50 -5.93 -8.93
N LEU A 41 -11.94 -5.51 -7.80
CA LEU A 41 -12.59 -5.70 -6.50
C LEU A 41 -13.96 -5.03 -6.48
N ALA A 42 -14.03 -3.81 -7.01
CA ALA A 42 -15.28 -3.05 -7.02
C ALA A 42 -16.32 -3.67 -7.96
N ARG A 43 -15.87 -4.39 -8.99
CA ARG A 43 -16.73 -4.96 -9.99
C ARG A 43 -16.93 -6.46 -9.89
N ALA A 44 -16.26 -7.09 -8.92
CA ALA A 44 -16.33 -8.52 -8.75
C ALA A 44 -17.77 -8.95 -8.41
N ASP A 45 -18.22 -10.02 -9.02
CA ASP A 45 -19.52 -10.57 -8.66
C ASP A 45 -19.39 -11.34 -7.34
N LYS A 46 -20.52 -11.78 -6.82
CA LYS A 46 -20.56 -12.44 -5.53
C LYS A 46 -19.76 -13.74 -5.50
N GLY A 47 -19.65 -14.41 -6.65
CA GLY A 47 -18.91 -15.67 -6.72
C GLY A 47 -17.41 -15.48 -6.61
N MET A 48 -16.90 -14.33 -7.02
CA MET A 48 -15.48 -14.04 -6.98
C MET A 48 -15.02 -13.40 -5.67
N LYS A 49 -15.93 -12.75 -4.95
CA LYS A 49 -15.57 -12.05 -3.72
C LYS A 49 -14.90 -12.92 -2.66
N PRO A 50 -15.37 -14.15 -2.40
CA PRO A 50 -14.69 -14.98 -1.40
C PRO A 50 -13.22 -15.25 -1.71
N GLN A 51 -12.88 -15.44 -2.98
CA GLN A 51 -11.50 -15.67 -3.39
C GLN A 51 -10.66 -14.41 -3.18
N ILE A 52 -11.23 -13.26 -3.51
CA ILE A 52 -10.54 -11.97 -3.34
C ILE A 52 -10.30 -11.70 -1.86
N VAL A 53 -11.30 -11.97 -1.02
CA VAL A 53 -11.16 -11.82 0.42
C VAL A 53 -10.07 -12.73 0.96
N ALA A 54 -10.02 -13.98 0.47
CA ALA A 54 -8.98 -14.91 0.90
C ALA A 54 -7.58 -14.41 0.56
N GLU A 55 -7.42 -13.83 -0.64
CA GLU A 55 -6.14 -13.25 -1.03
C GLU A 55 -5.77 -12.05 -0.15
N LEU A 56 -6.74 -11.21 0.18
CA LEU A 56 -6.50 -10.08 1.06
C LEU A 56 -6.04 -10.56 2.45
N VAL A 57 -6.73 -11.55 3.00
CA VAL A 57 -6.38 -12.08 4.31
C VAL A 57 -4.98 -12.69 4.29
N ASN A 58 -4.66 -13.43 3.24
CA ASN A 58 -3.34 -14.02 3.10
C ASN A 58 -2.26 -12.95 2.99
N TYR A 59 -2.51 -11.93 2.17
CA TYR A 59 -1.56 -10.82 2.00
C TYR A 59 -1.36 -10.07 3.32
N LYS A 60 -2.44 -9.84 4.05
CA LYS A 60 -2.37 -9.21 5.37
C LYS A 60 -1.46 -10.01 6.30
N SER A 61 -1.63 -11.32 6.33
CA SER A 61 -0.81 -12.19 7.18
C SER A 61 0.67 -12.08 6.84
N GLN A 62 1.00 -11.99 5.56
CA GLN A 62 2.38 -11.86 5.12
C GLN A 62 2.98 -10.51 5.46
N MET A 63 2.17 -9.46 5.41
CA MET A 63 2.66 -8.09 5.62
C MET A 63 2.63 -7.64 7.08
N LEU A 64 1.81 -8.28 7.90
CA LEU A 64 1.60 -7.86 9.27
C LEU A 64 2.89 -7.68 10.07
N PRO A 65 3.88 -8.60 10.00
CA PRO A 65 5.11 -8.44 10.77
C PRO A 65 5.89 -7.17 10.44
N PHE A 66 5.67 -6.61 9.26
CA PHE A 66 6.42 -5.43 8.81
C PHE A 66 5.67 -4.12 9.08
N MET A 67 4.46 -4.19 9.58
CA MET A 67 3.65 -3.00 9.80
C MET A 67 4.05 -2.27 11.08
N PRO A 68 3.85 -0.95 11.14
CA PRO A 68 4.15 -0.20 12.35
C PRO A 68 3.16 -0.55 13.46
N GLY A 69 3.64 -0.46 14.70
CA GLY A 69 2.84 -0.76 15.87
C GLY A 69 3.50 -1.79 16.76
N ARG A 70 3.11 -1.81 18.03
CA ARG A 70 3.67 -2.75 18.99
C ARG A 70 2.81 -4.01 19.11
N ARG A 71 1.49 -3.82 19.17
CA ARG A 71 0.56 -4.93 19.33
C ARG A 71 0.05 -5.38 17.98
N THR A 72 -0.41 -6.62 17.93
CA THR A 72 -0.98 -7.15 16.68
C THR A 72 -2.15 -6.30 16.21
N VAL A 73 -3.00 -5.83 17.13
CA VAL A 73 -4.13 -4.99 16.74
C VAL A 73 -3.67 -3.66 16.12
N ASP A 74 -2.58 -3.10 16.61
CA ASP A 74 -2.04 -1.87 16.05
C ASP A 74 -1.49 -2.10 14.65
N LYS A 75 -0.78 -3.20 14.46
CA LYS A 75 -0.24 -3.56 13.15
C LYS A 75 -1.35 -3.83 12.13
N GLU A 76 -2.42 -4.47 12.57
CA GLU A 76 -3.55 -4.74 11.70
C GLU A 76 -4.22 -3.45 11.25
N ARG A 77 -4.45 -2.53 12.18
CA ARG A 77 -5.01 -1.22 11.83
C ARG A 77 -4.13 -0.47 10.86
N ALA A 78 -2.81 -0.51 11.11
CA ALA A 78 -1.87 0.13 10.21
C ALA A 78 -1.91 -0.50 8.82
N PHE A 79 -1.99 -1.82 8.74
CA PHE A 79 -2.10 -2.49 7.46
C PHE A 79 -3.31 -1.99 6.67
N PHE A 80 -4.48 -1.99 7.31
CA PHE A 80 -5.69 -1.56 6.61
C PHE A 80 -5.60 -0.09 6.17
N ALA A 81 -5.11 0.78 7.05
CA ALA A 81 -5.02 2.20 6.73
C ALA A 81 -3.99 2.45 5.62
N ILE A 82 -2.83 1.84 5.73
CA ILE A 82 -1.75 2.06 4.76
C ILE A 82 -2.13 1.50 3.39
N PHE A 83 -2.57 0.24 3.33
CA PHE A 83 -2.83 -0.38 2.04
C PHE A 83 -4.09 0.15 1.37
N SER A 84 -5.14 0.47 2.14
CA SER A 84 -6.32 1.08 1.55
C SER A 84 -5.99 2.44 0.95
N THR A 85 -5.17 3.22 1.65
CA THR A 85 -4.77 4.54 1.17
C THR A 85 -3.90 4.43 -0.07
N MET A 86 -2.95 3.48 -0.07
CA MET A 86 -2.09 3.28 -1.24
C MET A 86 -2.88 2.83 -2.47
N ILE A 87 -3.79 1.89 -2.29
CA ILE A 87 -4.62 1.41 -3.39
C ILE A 87 -5.44 2.55 -3.96
N GLY A 88 -6.06 3.35 -3.09
CA GLY A 88 -6.84 4.50 -3.54
C GLY A 88 -6.00 5.52 -4.29
N ALA A 89 -4.81 5.81 -3.78
CA ALA A 89 -3.92 6.77 -4.43
C ALA A 89 -3.49 6.31 -5.82
N VAL A 90 -3.14 5.03 -5.96
CA VAL A 90 -2.74 4.47 -7.25
C VAL A 90 -3.90 4.51 -8.24
N GLU A 91 -5.11 4.18 -7.79
CA GLU A 91 -6.29 4.22 -8.65
C GLU A 91 -6.58 5.64 -9.14
N ILE A 92 -6.50 6.61 -8.23
CA ILE A 92 -6.70 8.01 -8.59
C ILE A 92 -5.62 8.46 -9.58
N ALA A 93 -4.35 8.11 -9.29
CA ALA A 93 -3.25 8.51 -10.15
C ALA A 93 -3.39 7.96 -11.56
N ARG A 94 -3.88 6.72 -11.70
CA ARG A 94 -4.10 6.12 -13.02
C ARG A 94 -5.15 6.84 -13.84
N MET A 95 -6.10 7.50 -13.18
CA MET A 95 -7.14 8.24 -13.88
C MET A 95 -6.69 9.59 -14.40
N LEU A 96 -5.56 10.08 -13.90
CA LEU A 96 -5.09 11.43 -14.25
C LEU A 96 -4.32 11.41 -15.56
N PRO A 97 -4.55 12.41 -16.44
CA PRO A 97 -3.94 12.42 -17.76
C PRO A 97 -2.48 12.85 -17.80
N GLY A 98 -2.00 13.58 -16.79
CA GLY A 98 -0.67 14.13 -16.82
C GLY A 98 0.25 13.60 -15.74
N PRO A 99 1.56 13.48 -16.04
CA PRO A 99 2.51 12.97 -15.06
C PRO A 99 2.68 13.88 -13.83
N ALA A 100 2.55 15.19 -14.01
CA ALA A 100 2.73 16.11 -12.90
C ALA A 100 1.66 15.94 -11.82
N MET A 101 0.40 15.84 -12.21
CA MET A 101 -0.68 15.64 -11.27
C MET A 101 -0.63 14.26 -10.64
N ARG A 102 -0.27 13.26 -11.44
CA ARG A 102 -0.09 11.89 -10.95
C ARG A 102 0.96 11.84 -9.85
N GLU A 103 2.11 12.47 -10.10
CA GLU A 103 3.18 12.52 -9.10
C GLU A 103 2.74 13.26 -7.84
N LYS A 104 1.96 14.32 -8.00
CA LYS A 104 1.46 15.07 -6.86
C LYS A 104 0.59 14.20 -5.94
N VAL A 105 -0.29 13.38 -6.52
CA VAL A 105 -1.14 12.48 -5.75
C VAL A 105 -0.28 11.46 -5.01
N LEU A 106 0.67 10.85 -5.72
CA LEU A 106 1.50 9.81 -5.12
C LEU A 106 2.41 10.37 -4.02
N ALA A 107 3.02 11.52 -4.26
CA ALA A 107 3.90 12.15 -3.28
C ALA A 107 3.13 12.59 -2.04
N SER A 108 1.96 13.20 -2.24
CA SER A 108 1.14 13.65 -1.10
C SER A 108 0.72 12.47 -0.23
N THR A 109 0.33 11.37 -0.84
CA THR A 109 -0.07 10.17 -0.12
C THR A 109 1.12 9.55 0.63
N ARG A 110 2.25 9.46 -0.04
CA ARG A 110 3.47 8.92 0.56
C ARG A 110 3.86 9.73 1.80
N ASP A 111 3.90 11.04 1.67
CA ASP A 111 4.27 11.91 2.78
C ASP A 111 3.29 11.80 3.93
N PHE A 112 2.01 11.74 3.64
CA PHE A 112 0.99 11.58 4.66
C PHE A 112 1.18 10.29 5.44
N LEU A 113 1.39 9.18 4.74
CA LEU A 113 1.56 7.89 5.40
C LEU A 113 2.83 7.85 6.25
N LEU A 114 3.93 8.37 5.72
CA LEU A 114 5.20 8.35 6.45
C LEU A 114 5.13 9.19 7.72
N ARG A 115 4.38 10.28 7.70
CA ARG A 115 4.20 11.11 8.90
C ARG A 115 3.22 10.50 9.88
N SER A 116 2.13 9.93 9.37
CA SER A 116 1.05 9.43 10.22
C SER A 116 1.45 8.20 11.02
N PHE A 117 2.30 7.36 10.45
CA PHE A 117 2.71 6.10 11.07
C PHE A 117 4.16 6.08 11.51
N GLY A 118 4.85 7.21 11.37
CA GLY A 118 6.21 7.31 11.87
C GLY A 118 6.23 7.36 13.39
N PRO A 119 7.41 7.31 13.99
CA PRO A 119 7.50 7.39 15.44
C PRO A 119 6.92 8.71 15.94
N PRO A 120 6.30 8.70 17.13
CA PRO A 120 5.77 9.93 17.67
C PRO A 120 6.88 10.95 17.88
N GLN A 121 6.58 12.20 17.56
CA GLN A 121 7.52 13.27 17.80
C GLN A 121 7.39 13.70 19.25
N SER A 122 8.51 13.69 19.94
CA SER A 122 8.54 14.11 21.33
C SER A 122 8.62 15.60 21.47
#